data_f51be9e27b7d1939d722e895cf1a7d88
#
_entry.id   f51be9e27b7d1939d722e895cf1a7d88
#
_cell.length_a   1.000
_cell.length_b   1.000
_cell.length_c   1.000
_cell.angle_alpha   90.00
_cell.angle_beta   90.00
_cell.angle_gamma   90.00
#
_symmetry.space_group_name_H-M   'P 1'
#
loop_
_entity.id
_entity.type
_entity.pdbx_description
1 polymer ?
#
loop_
_entity_poly.entity_id
_entity_poly.type
_entity_poly.pdbx_seq_one_letter_code
_entity_poly.pdbx_strand_id
1 'polypeptide(L)'
;MFLTQTRHAQKTCAEMDIKMNERDALNYIESISGQGIVPGLENIRELCRRLGNPQNDLKFVHIAGTNGKGSVSSYIASVLKTAGYRVGRYISPVIFEYRERIQTGGRPITKEALGRLMEQVKTVCDDMVAEGKNQPTPFEVETALGF
;
A
#
# COMPACT_ATOMS: atom_id res chain seq x y z
N MET A 1 5.68 -7.70 -6.08
CA MET A 1 4.21 -7.77 -6.29
C MET A 1 3.61 -8.83 -5.41
N PHE A 2 2.54 -8.55 -4.74
CA PHE A 2 1.84 -9.51 -3.88
C PHE A 2 0.33 -9.39 -4.04
N LEU A 3 -0.34 -10.49 -3.71
CA LEU A 3 -1.79 -10.65 -3.68
C LEU A 3 -2.20 -10.90 -2.23
N THR A 4 -3.31 -10.35 -1.81
CA THR A 4 -3.79 -10.48 -0.44
C THR A 4 -5.18 -11.10 -0.41
N GLN A 5 -5.42 -11.93 0.59
CA GLN A 5 -6.73 -12.49 0.89
C GLN A 5 -7.16 -12.05 2.29
N THR A 6 -8.32 -11.42 2.40
CA THR A 6 -8.87 -11.03 3.71
C THR A 6 -10.06 -11.91 4.08
N ARG A 7 -10.12 -12.39 5.31
CA ARG A 7 -11.35 -12.81 5.97
C ARG A 7 -11.95 -11.60 6.68
N HIS A 8 -13.26 -11.52 6.74
CA HIS A 8 -14.03 -10.41 7.33
C HIS A 8 -13.37 -9.80 8.57
N ALA A 9 -12.96 -8.54 8.46
CA ALA A 9 -12.88 -7.63 9.57
C ALA A 9 -13.55 -6.33 9.13
N GLN A 10 -14.85 -6.22 9.39
CA GLN A 10 -15.52 -4.92 9.40
C GLN A 10 -15.08 -4.20 10.67
N LYS A 11 -14.00 -3.43 10.61
CA LYS A 11 -13.84 -2.30 11.51
C LYS A 11 -14.55 -1.12 10.89
N THR A 12 -15.62 -0.71 11.50
CA THR A 12 -16.29 0.59 11.31
C THR A 12 -15.24 1.67 11.46
N CYS A 13 -14.75 2.18 10.32
CA CYS A 13 -14.00 3.42 10.28
C CYS A 13 -15.02 4.53 10.49
N ALA A 14 -14.94 5.19 11.65
CA ALA A 14 -15.61 6.46 11.89
C ALA A 14 -15.30 7.41 10.73
N GLU A 15 -16.28 8.18 10.28
CA GLU A 15 -16.15 9.28 9.34
C GLU A 15 -15.13 10.28 9.89
N MET A 16 -13.87 10.08 9.56
CA MET A 16 -12.85 11.13 9.67
C MET A 16 -13.03 12.02 8.44
N ASP A 17 -13.18 13.31 8.66
CA ASP A 17 -13.12 14.31 7.61
C ASP A 17 -11.84 14.07 6.78
N ILE A 18 -12.01 13.57 5.55
CA ILE A 18 -10.90 13.29 4.65
C ILE A 18 -10.30 14.63 4.24
N LYS A 19 -9.14 14.97 4.81
CA LYS A 19 -8.44 16.22 4.52
C LYS A 19 -7.53 16.11 3.29
N MET A 20 -7.03 14.89 2.98
CA MET A 20 -6.10 14.64 1.90
C MET A 20 -6.81 14.08 0.66
N ASN A 21 -6.68 14.76 -0.48
CA ASN A 21 -7.14 14.27 -1.76
C ASN A 21 -6.04 13.49 -2.51
N GLU A 22 -6.37 12.93 -3.70
CA GLU A 22 -5.40 12.19 -4.54
C GLU A 22 -4.16 13.02 -4.88
N ARG A 23 -4.33 14.30 -5.22
CA ARG A 23 -3.22 15.18 -5.59
C ARG A 23 -2.28 15.40 -4.42
N ASP A 24 -2.83 15.61 -3.23
CA ASP A 24 -2.04 15.79 -2.01
C ASP A 24 -1.25 14.52 -1.69
N ALA A 25 -1.87 13.33 -1.88
CA ALA A 25 -1.21 12.05 -1.70
C ALA A 25 -0.01 11.87 -2.64
N LEU A 26 -0.15 12.24 -3.92
CA LEU A 26 0.93 12.19 -4.90
C LEU A 26 2.05 13.17 -4.57
N ASN A 27 1.69 14.41 -4.21
CA ASN A 27 2.65 15.44 -3.79
C ASN A 27 3.46 14.98 -2.56
N TYR A 28 2.83 14.29 -1.62
CA TYR A 28 3.53 13.74 -0.46
C TYR A 28 4.58 12.70 -0.88
N ILE A 29 4.23 11.73 -1.72
CA ILE A 29 5.18 10.73 -2.23
C ILE A 29 6.35 11.42 -2.97
N GLU A 30 6.07 12.43 -3.77
CA GLU A 30 7.11 13.18 -4.47
C GLU A 30 8.03 13.92 -3.50
N SER A 31 7.47 14.54 -2.46
CA SER A 31 8.23 15.29 -1.46
C SER A 31 9.25 14.45 -0.68
N ILE A 32 8.96 13.17 -0.47
CA ILE A 32 9.87 12.24 0.22
C ILE A 32 10.81 11.48 -0.72
N SER A 33 10.67 11.63 -2.05
CA SER A 33 11.43 10.88 -3.05
C SER A 33 12.92 11.24 -3.14
N GLY A 34 13.31 12.41 -2.62
CA GLY A 34 14.71 12.88 -2.60
C GLY A 34 15.55 12.35 -1.43
N GLN A 35 14.97 11.62 -0.52
CA GLN A 35 15.67 11.09 0.65
C GLN A 35 16.33 9.77 0.31
N GLY A 36 17.60 9.61 0.73
CA GLY A 36 18.40 8.42 0.43
C GLY A 36 17.76 7.12 0.89
N ILE A 37 18.13 6.02 0.24
CA ILE A 37 17.69 4.68 0.62
C ILE A 37 18.42 4.28 1.91
N VAL A 38 17.69 3.98 2.98
CA VAL A 38 18.22 3.34 4.18
C VAL A 38 18.00 1.82 4.02
N PRO A 39 19.06 1.03 3.83
CA PRO A 39 18.94 -0.41 3.71
C PRO A 39 18.40 -1.03 5.00
N GLY A 40 17.57 -2.05 4.88
CA GLY A 40 17.00 -2.77 6.01
C GLY A 40 15.47 -2.82 5.98
N LEU A 41 14.89 -3.41 7.00
CA LEU A 41 13.44 -3.54 7.16
C LEU A 41 12.91 -2.79 8.40
N GLU A 42 13.78 -2.09 9.09
CA GLU A 42 13.46 -1.46 10.38
C GLU A 42 12.38 -0.40 10.22
N ASN A 43 12.50 0.45 9.19
CA ASN A 43 11.54 1.53 8.93
C ASN A 43 10.16 0.96 8.57
N ILE A 44 10.09 0.05 7.60
CA ILE A 44 8.80 -0.53 7.19
C ILE A 44 8.15 -1.35 8.32
N ARG A 45 8.94 -2.05 9.13
CA ARG A 45 8.42 -2.78 10.29
C ARG A 45 7.85 -1.84 11.34
N GLU A 46 8.55 -0.75 11.65
CA GLU A 46 8.06 0.26 12.60
C GLU A 46 6.81 0.96 12.08
N LEU A 47 6.78 1.33 10.78
CA LEU A 47 5.61 1.91 10.13
C LEU A 47 4.40 0.95 10.22
N CYS A 48 4.57 -0.30 9.83
CA CYS A 48 3.51 -1.30 9.90
C CYS A 48 3.06 -1.55 11.34
N ARG A 49 3.97 -1.59 12.31
CA ARG A 49 3.65 -1.75 13.72
C ARG A 49 2.73 -0.64 14.23
N ARG A 50 3.02 0.61 13.87
CA ARG A 50 2.20 1.78 14.24
C ARG A 50 0.85 1.79 13.54
N LEU A 51 0.78 1.23 12.33
CA LEU A 51 -0.48 1.03 11.59
C LEU A 51 -1.29 -0.20 12.07
N GLY A 52 -0.84 -0.89 13.14
CA GLY A 52 -1.52 -2.04 13.71
C GLY A 52 -1.17 -3.38 13.05
N ASN A 53 -0.07 -3.45 12.32
CA ASN A 53 0.42 -4.64 11.60
C ASN A 53 -0.59 -5.24 10.61
N PRO A 54 -1.14 -4.46 9.68
CA PRO A 54 -2.17 -4.94 8.75
C PRO A 54 -1.72 -6.14 7.92
N GLN A 55 -0.43 -6.28 7.66
CA GLN A 55 0.17 -7.39 6.92
C GLN A 55 -0.03 -8.76 7.61
N ASN A 56 -0.23 -8.80 8.92
CA ASN A 56 -0.38 -10.07 9.66
C ASN A 56 -1.72 -10.76 9.40
N ASP A 57 -2.74 -9.99 8.98
CA ASP A 57 -4.08 -10.51 8.69
C ASP A 57 -4.25 -10.94 7.22
N LEU A 58 -3.18 -10.81 6.44
CA LEU A 58 -3.21 -11.07 5.00
C LEU A 58 -2.47 -12.36 4.65
N LYS A 59 -2.96 -13.02 3.59
CA LYS A 59 -2.22 -14.10 2.93
C LYS A 59 -1.62 -13.58 1.65
N PHE A 60 -0.33 -13.81 1.44
CA PHE A 60 0.40 -13.29 0.32
C PHE A 60 0.78 -14.34 -0.70
N VAL A 61 0.72 -13.94 -1.97
CA VAL A 61 1.47 -14.57 -3.07
C VAL A 61 2.50 -13.55 -3.53
N HIS A 62 3.77 -13.79 -3.24
CA HIS A 62 4.86 -12.91 -3.66
C HIS A 62 5.38 -13.36 -5.03
N ILE A 63 5.43 -12.43 -5.98
CA ILE A 63 5.90 -12.68 -7.35
C ILE A 63 7.12 -11.82 -7.62
N ALA A 64 8.25 -12.47 -7.82
CA ALA A 64 9.53 -11.86 -8.17
C ALA A 64 10.00 -12.39 -9.54
N GLY A 65 10.85 -11.61 -10.21
CA GLY A 65 11.41 -11.97 -11.51
C GLY A 65 11.69 -10.75 -12.36
N THR A 66 12.43 -10.93 -13.45
CA THR A 66 12.78 -9.85 -14.38
C THR A 66 11.58 -9.47 -15.24
N ASN A 67 10.94 -10.45 -15.89
CA ASN A 67 9.80 -10.27 -16.80
C ASN A 67 8.58 -11.04 -16.33
N GLY A 68 7.39 -10.69 -16.84
CA GLY A 68 6.16 -11.45 -16.67
C GLY A 68 5.47 -11.30 -15.31
N LYS A 69 6.04 -10.57 -14.35
CA LYS A 69 5.44 -10.37 -13.01
C LYS A 69 3.98 -9.89 -13.07
N GLY A 70 3.73 -8.88 -13.93
CA GLY A 70 2.39 -8.32 -14.13
C GLY A 70 1.39 -9.33 -14.65
N SER A 71 1.78 -10.08 -15.67
CA SER A 71 0.92 -11.11 -16.29
C SER A 71 0.63 -12.24 -15.33
N VAL A 72 1.65 -12.79 -14.66
CA VAL A 72 1.48 -13.86 -13.67
C VAL A 72 0.56 -13.43 -12.55
N SER A 73 0.74 -12.22 -11.98
CA SER A 73 -0.15 -11.74 -10.93
C SER A 73 -1.59 -11.54 -11.41
N SER A 74 -1.78 -11.12 -12.68
CA SER A 74 -3.12 -10.98 -13.25
C SER A 74 -3.83 -12.32 -13.36
N TYR A 75 -3.12 -13.36 -13.84
CA TYR A 75 -3.68 -14.71 -13.93
C TYR A 75 -4.04 -15.27 -12.54
N ILE A 76 -3.12 -15.18 -11.57
CA ILE A 76 -3.38 -15.65 -10.20
C ILE A 76 -4.55 -14.90 -9.59
N ALA A 77 -4.60 -13.57 -9.74
CA ALA A 77 -5.71 -12.77 -9.21
C ALA A 77 -7.06 -13.16 -9.83
N SER A 78 -7.07 -13.43 -11.14
CA SER A 78 -8.28 -13.87 -11.86
C SER A 78 -8.78 -15.22 -11.33
N VAL A 79 -7.88 -16.19 -11.16
CA VAL A 79 -8.21 -17.52 -10.63
C VAL A 79 -8.74 -17.41 -9.20
N LEU A 80 -8.06 -16.69 -8.32
CA LEU A 80 -8.48 -16.51 -6.93
C LEU A 80 -9.83 -15.79 -6.83
N LYS A 81 -10.05 -14.75 -7.66
CA LYS A 81 -11.34 -14.05 -7.72
C LYS A 81 -12.46 -14.98 -8.17
N THR A 82 -12.24 -15.80 -9.21
CA THR A 82 -13.22 -16.80 -9.69
C THR A 82 -13.52 -17.85 -8.62
N ALA A 83 -12.52 -18.19 -7.80
CA ALA A 83 -12.68 -19.10 -6.67
C ALA A 83 -13.37 -18.44 -5.43
N GLY A 84 -13.86 -17.20 -5.56
CA GLY A 84 -14.60 -16.50 -4.51
C GLY A 84 -13.76 -15.77 -3.46
N TYR A 85 -12.46 -15.64 -3.67
CA TYR A 85 -11.60 -14.90 -2.75
C TYR A 85 -11.67 -13.39 -2.97
N ARG A 86 -11.54 -12.63 -1.90
CA ARG A 86 -11.27 -11.19 -1.97
C ARG A 86 -9.78 -10.99 -2.27
N VAL A 87 -9.49 -10.40 -3.41
CA VAL A 87 -8.12 -10.29 -3.90
C VAL A 87 -7.71 -8.83 -4.00
N GLY A 88 -6.63 -8.48 -3.31
CA GLY A 88 -5.87 -7.26 -3.52
C GLY A 88 -4.62 -7.54 -4.37
N ARG A 89 -4.21 -6.57 -5.16
CA ARG A 89 -2.93 -6.60 -5.90
C ARG A 89 -2.14 -5.35 -5.60
N TYR A 90 -0.87 -5.53 -5.28
CA TYR A 90 0.10 -4.45 -5.25
C TYR A 90 1.13 -4.67 -6.37
N ILE A 91 1.29 -3.70 -7.25
CA ILE A 91 2.16 -3.80 -8.43
C ILE A 91 3.12 -2.63 -8.56
N SER A 92 4.30 -2.88 -9.08
CA SER A 92 5.32 -1.89 -9.40
C SER A 92 6.18 -2.41 -10.55
N PRO A 93 6.53 -1.57 -11.54
CA PRO A 93 6.03 -0.21 -11.76
C PRO A 93 4.58 -0.17 -12.24
N VAL A 94 3.98 1.01 -12.22
CA VAL A 94 2.68 1.31 -12.85
C VAL A 94 2.88 1.75 -14.30
N ILE A 95 1.83 1.67 -15.13
CA ILE A 95 1.92 1.97 -16.56
C ILE A 95 1.20 3.27 -16.91
N PHE A 96 -0.02 3.47 -16.44
CA PHE A 96 -0.85 4.61 -16.84
C PHE A 96 -1.10 5.58 -15.68
N GLU A 97 -1.57 5.08 -14.54
CA GLU A 97 -1.89 5.93 -13.41
C GLU A 97 -1.43 5.34 -12.08
N TYR A 98 -1.12 6.22 -11.12
CA TYR A 98 -0.56 5.81 -9.82
C TYR A 98 -1.43 4.80 -9.07
N ARG A 99 -2.76 4.93 -9.13
CA ARG A 99 -3.71 4.06 -8.41
C ARG A 99 -3.70 2.62 -8.89
N GLU A 100 -3.16 2.35 -10.10
CA GLU A 100 -2.96 0.97 -10.57
C GLU A 100 -2.03 0.16 -9.66
N ARG A 101 -1.19 0.84 -8.88
CA ARG A 101 -0.29 0.22 -7.91
C ARG A 101 -1.04 -0.61 -6.88
N ILE A 102 -2.22 -0.15 -6.48
CA ILE A 102 -3.06 -0.81 -5.48
C ILE A 102 -4.43 -1.10 -6.10
N GLN A 103 -4.74 -2.36 -6.24
CA GLN A 103 -5.99 -2.80 -6.84
C GLN A 103 -6.75 -3.70 -5.89
N THR A 104 -8.07 -3.58 -5.88
CA THR A 104 -8.96 -4.48 -5.14
C THR A 104 -10.10 -4.94 -6.05
N GLY A 105 -10.39 -6.24 -6.06
CA GLY A 105 -11.41 -6.81 -6.94
C GLY A 105 -11.14 -6.63 -8.44
N GLY A 106 -9.88 -6.36 -8.83
CA GLY A 106 -9.46 -6.15 -10.22
C GLY A 106 -9.62 -4.70 -10.71
N ARG A 107 -9.84 -3.75 -9.82
CA ARG A 107 -9.92 -2.32 -10.14
C ARG A 107 -8.94 -1.53 -9.28
N PRO A 108 -8.34 -0.44 -9.79
CA PRO A 108 -7.59 0.49 -8.96
C PRO A 108 -8.42 1.00 -7.78
N ILE A 109 -7.78 1.29 -6.66
CA ILE A 109 -8.47 1.94 -5.54
C ILE A 109 -9.03 3.30 -5.97
N THR A 110 -10.06 3.78 -5.27
CA THR A 110 -10.65 5.09 -5.58
C THR A 110 -9.72 6.22 -5.14
N LYS A 111 -9.93 7.42 -5.68
CA LYS A 111 -9.18 8.63 -5.30
C LYS A 111 -9.34 8.95 -3.82
N GLU A 112 -10.56 8.79 -3.33
CA GLU A 112 -10.92 9.01 -1.92
C GLU A 112 -10.23 7.99 -1.01
N ALA A 113 -10.18 6.73 -1.43
CA ALA A 113 -9.48 5.68 -0.68
C ALA A 113 -7.96 5.96 -0.63
N LEU A 114 -7.36 6.37 -1.76
CA LEU A 114 -5.94 6.74 -1.78
C LEU A 114 -5.66 7.91 -0.83
N GLY A 115 -6.44 9.00 -0.89
CA GLY A 115 -6.26 10.15 -0.02
C GLY A 115 -6.37 9.79 1.45
N ARG A 116 -7.44 9.07 1.83
CA ARG A 116 -7.67 8.65 3.21
C ARG A 116 -6.55 7.74 3.75
N LEU A 117 -6.13 6.74 2.98
CA LEU A 117 -5.07 5.83 3.40
C LEU A 117 -3.73 6.54 3.50
N MET A 118 -3.43 7.42 2.53
CA MET A 118 -2.20 8.21 2.55
C MET A 118 -2.15 9.15 3.76
N GLU A 119 -3.26 9.79 4.12
CA GLU A 119 -3.32 10.64 5.31
C GLU A 119 -2.96 9.87 6.59
N GLN A 120 -3.49 8.64 6.74
CA GLN A 120 -3.16 7.78 7.87
C GLN A 120 -1.67 7.40 7.90
N VAL A 121 -1.13 6.96 6.76
CA VAL A 121 0.27 6.57 6.67
C VAL A 121 1.18 7.78 6.89
N LYS A 122 0.86 8.93 6.28
CA LYS A 122 1.61 10.18 6.47
C LYS A 122 1.67 10.60 7.94
N THR A 123 0.55 10.58 8.64
CA THR A 123 0.51 10.93 10.08
C THR A 123 1.49 10.07 10.86
N VAL A 124 1.52 8.77 10.62
CA VAL A 124 2.47 7.87 11.29
C VAL A 124 3.92 8.15 10.88
N CYS A 125 4.17 8.47 9.61
CA CYS A 125 5.52 8.86 9.17
C CYS A 125 5.99 10.16 9.85
N ASP A 126 5.12 11.16 9.93
CA ASP A 126 5.42 12.43 10.59
C ASP A 126 5.75 12.21 12.08
N ASP A 127 5.00 11.36 12.79
CA ASP A 127 5.27 10.97 14.17
C ASP A 127 6.63 10.26 14.31
N MET A 128 6.96 9.37 13.38
CA MET A 128 8.26 8.68 13.36
C MET A 128 9.41 9.68 13.24
N VAL A 129 9.28 10.65 12.33
CA VAL A 129 10.30 11.69 12.12
C VAL A 129 10.41 12.61 13.34
N ALA A 130 9.29 13.01 13.92
CA ALA A 130 9.26 13.84 15.14
C ALA A 130 9.97 13.15 16.32
N GLU A 131 9.95 11.83 16.38
CA GLU A 131 10.69 11.04 17.37
C GLU A 131 12.16 10.78 17.01
N GLY A 132 12.66 11.39 15.94
CA GLY A 132 14.05 11.23 15.50
C GLY A 132 14.34 9.92 14.73
N LYS A 133 13.31 9.22 14.27
CA LYS A 133 13.46 8.06 13.38
C LYS A 133 13.65 8.51 11.94
N ASN A 134 14.16 7.60 11.11
CA ASN A 134 14.30 7.88 9.68
C ASN A 134 12.92 8.01 9.01
N GLN A 135 12.82 8.96 8.06
CA GLN A 135 11.68 9.04 7.17
C GLN A 135 11.55 7.74 6.36
N PRO A 136 10.40 7.06 6.35
CA PRO A 136 10.16 5.95 5.45
C PRO A 136 10.27 6.39 3.98
N THR A 137 10.91 5.55 3.18
CA THR A 137 11.06 5.78 1.74
C THR A 137 9.71 5.72 1.01
N PRO A 138 9.59 6.31 -0.20
CA PRO A 138 8.39 6.17 -1.02
C PRO A 138 7.92 4.72 -1.17
N PHE A 139 8.85 3.80 -1.41
CA PHE A 139 8.52 2.38 -1.58
C PHE A 139 7.99 1.74 -0.29
N GLU A 140 8.50 2.11 0.88
CA GLU A 140 8.00 1.63 2.18
C GLU A 140 6.60 2.19 2.47
N VAL A 141 6.38 3.49 2.20
CA VAL A 141 5.06 4.13 2.32
C VAL A 141 4.03 3.46 1.40
N GLU A 142 4.38 3.28 0.13
CA GLU A 142 3.53 2.62 -0.87
C GLU A 142 3.24 1.16 -0.53
N THR A 143 4.22 0.47 0.06
CA THR A 143 4.06 -0.92 0.51
C THR A 143 3.10 -0.99 1.70
N ALA A 144 3.23 -0.09 2.66
CA ALA A 144 2.31 0.01 3.78
C ALA A 144 0.88 0.34 3.35
N LEU A 145 0.72 1.21 2.33
CA LEU A 145 -0.59 1.48 1.72
C LEU A 145 -1.21 0.23 1.06
N GLY A 146 -0.39 -0.66 0.54
CA GLY A 146 -0.83 -1.89 -0.11
C GLY A 146 -1.31 -2.97 0.85
N PHE A 147 -0.98 -2.87 2.13
CA PHE A 147 -1.44 -3.76 3.21
C PHE A 147 -2.79 -3.32 3.78
#